data_049127abc38540d6d474f0f6b523f6c8
#
_entry.id   049127abc38540d6d474f0f6b523f6c8
#
_cell.length_a   1.000
_cell.length_b   1.000
_cell.length_c   1.000
_cell.angle_alpha   90.00
_cell.angle_beta   90.00
_cell.angle_gamma   90.00
#
_symmetry.space_group_name_H-M   'P 1'
#
loop_
_entity.id
_entity.type
_entity.pdbx_description
1 polymer ?
#
loop_
_entity_poly.entity_id
_entity_poly.type
_entity_poly.pdbx_seq_one_letter_code
_entity_poly.pdbx_strand_id
1 'polypeptide(L)'
;MTDGDHQIPNKKKDAFKNFVDDAGIAKYDKAAEGDKYSKYVLTDFGRKICELGGYDSTAWALILCNLAYTPAYNWFINNLQLGVCYSPDSIKDMLGYVMENDIKGLGRRNILSALKIVLSQTPLGKERIFAEFNAEEKKEKITLKSMERCTWENPVPEVILFSLYKFAENCGDYYQ
;
A
#
# COMPACT_ATOMS: atom_id res chain seq x y z
N MET A 1 -24.23 -7.52 29.60
CA MET A 1 -23.68 -7.11 28.28
C MET A 1 -22.19 -7.39 28.35
N THR A 2 -21.76 -8.50 27.76
CA THR A 2 -20.35 -8.91 27.75
C THR A 2 -19.69 -8.19 26.59
N ASP A 3 -18.80 -7.25 26.89
CA ASP A 3 -17.85 -6.68 25.93
C ASP A 3 -17.05 -7.82 25.32
N GLY A 4 -17.40 -8.21 24.11
CA GLY A 4 -16.61 -9.16 23.33
C GLY A 4 -15.32 -8.49 22.93
N ASP A 5 -14.25 -8.84 23.63
CA ASP A 5 -12.88 -8.46 23.28
C ASP A 5 -12.54 -9.08 21.91
N HIS A 6 -12.88 -8.34 20.83
CA HIS A 6 -12.57 -8.71 19.45
C HIS A 6 -11.06 -8.56 19.22
N GLN A 7 -10.29 -9.50 19.75
CA GLN A 7 -8.85 -9.52 19.53
C GLN A 7 -8.56 -9.70 18.04
N ILE A 8 -7.99 -8.64 17.45
CA ILE A 8 -7.51 -8.69 16.07
C ILE A 8 -6.47 -9.83 15.95
N PRO A 9 -6.63 -10.78 15.03
CA PRO A 9 -5.67 -11.88 14.86
C PRO A 9 -4.24 -11.36 14.66
N ASN A 10 -3.25 -12.02 15.23
CA ASN A 10 -1.85 -11.57 15.18
C ASN A 10 -1.36 -11.30 13.74
N LYS A 11 -1.70 -12.16 12.77
CA LYS A 11 -1.36 -11.95 11.36
C LYS A 11 -1.89 -10.63 10.78
N LYS A 12 -3.09 -10.19 11.21
CA LYS A 12 -3.65 -8.91 10.78
C LYS A 12 -2.94 -7.75 11.47
N LYS A 13 -2.54 -7.91 12.74
CA LYS A 13 -1.74 -6.92 13.47
C LYS A 13 -0.38 -6.72 12.80
N ASP A 14 0.29 -7.81 12.43
CA ASP A 14 1.61 -7.74 11.79
C ASP A 14 1.52 -7.14 10.38
N ALA A 15 0.50 -7.51 9.60
CA ALA A 15 0.27 -6.89 8.29
C ALA A 15 -0.01 -5.38 8.40
N PHE A 16 -0.78 -4.97 9.42
CA PHE A 16 -1.03 -3.55 9.68
C PHE A 16 0.25 -2.81 10.09
N LYS A 17 1.05 -3.39 10.98
CA LYS A 17 2.33 -2.81 11.40
C LYS A 17 3.26 -2.59 10.21
N ASN A 18 3.44 -3.62 9.38
CA ASN A 18 4.26 -3.51 8.18
C ASN A 18 3.73 -2.43 7.23
N PHE A 19 2.41 -2.38 7.02
CA PHE A 19 1.81 -1.36 6.16
C PHE A 19 2.07 0.07 6.67
N VAL A 20 1.88 0.34 7.96
CA VAL A 20 2.08 1.70 8.51
C VAL A 20 3.56 2.11 8.53
N ASP A 21 4.47 1.14 8.66
CA ASP A 21 5.92 1.35 8.57
C ASP A 21 6.32 1.64 7.11
N ASP A 22 5.95 0.79 6.17
CA ASP A 22 6.18 0.95 4.74
C ASP A 22 5.58 2.25 4.18
N ALA A 23 4.41 2.63 4.65
CA ALA A 23 3.74 3.88 4.31
C ALA A 23 4.39 5.11 4.97
N GLY A 24 5.33 4.94 5.90
CA GLY A 24 5.98 6.00 6.65
C GLY A 24 5.07 6.69 7.69
N ILE A 25 3.90 6.09 8.00
CA ILE A 25 2.91 6.67 8.93
C ILE A 25 3.37 6.53 10.38
N ALA A 26 3.88 5.36 10.75
CA ALA A 26 4.37 5.10 12.10
C ALA A 26 5.63 4.27 12.03
N LYS A 27 6.49 4.42 13.00
CA LYS A 27 7.71 3.65 13.15
C LYS A 27 7.75 2.93 14.49
N TYR A 28 8.43 1.80 14.50
CA TYR A 28 8.67 1.07 15.72
C TYR A 28 9.75 1.77 16.55
N ASP A 29 9.36 2.20 17.74
CA ASP A 29 10.26 2.79 18.72
C ASP A 29 10.66 1.70 19.70
N LYS A 30 11.94 1.32 19.69
CA LYS A 30 12.49 0.39 20.67
C LYS A 30 12.45 1.08 22.04
N ALA A 31 11.99 0.33 23.04
CA ALA A 31 12.01 0.82 24.41
C ALA A 31 13.39 1.40 24.75
N ALA A 32 13.41 2.63 25.22
CA ALA A 32 14.60 3.19 25.84
C ALA A 32 15.00 2.32 27.04
N GLU A 33 16.29 2.30 27.38
CA GLU A 33 16.79 1.52 28.51
C GLU A 33 16.02 1.92 29.78
N GLY A 34 15.16 1.01 30.29
CA GLY A 34 14.25 1.26 31.41
C GLY A 34 12.75 1.29 31.06
N ASP A 35 12.37 1.40 29.79
CA ASP A 35 10.97 1.30 29.37
C ASP A 35 10.55 -0.18 29.19
N LYS A 36 9.40 -0.53 29.76
CA LYS A 36 8.90 -1.91 29.79
C LYS A 36 8.37 -2.42 28.46
N TYR A 37 8.05 -1.51 27.51
CA TYR A 37 7.38 -1.86 26.25
C TYR A 37 7.84 -1.00 25.09
N SER A 38 8.26 -1.65 24.03
CA SER A 38 8.42 -1.02 22.70
C SER A 38 7.05 -0.69 22.09
N LYS A 39 6.93 0.44 21.43
CA LYS A 39 5.65 0.93 20.87
C LYS A 39 5.80 1.46 19.45
N TYR A 40 4.71 1.50 18.70
CA TYR A 40 4.62 2.25 17.47
C TYR A 40 4.30 3.72 17.77
N VAL A 41 5.05 4.62 17.18
CA VAL A 41 4.83 6.08 17.29
C VAL A 41 4.60 6.67 15.92
N LEU A 42 3.67 7.62 15.83
CA LEU A 42 3.43 8.36 14.59
C LEU A 42 4.66 9.17 14.21
N THR A 43 5.03 9.12 12.95
CA THR A 43 6.01 10.03 12.36
C THR A 43 5.40 11.41 12.17
N ASP A 44 6.22 12.43 11.83
CA ASP A 44 5.69 13.74 11.42
C ASP A 44 4.82 13.63 10.18
N PHE A 45 5.23 12.80 9.22
CA PHE A 45 4.43 12.46 8.05
C PHE A 45 3.10 11.83 8.46
N GLY A 46 3.13 10.84 9.34
CA GLY A 46 1.91 10.17 9.82
C GLY A 46 0.94 11.12 10.50
N ARG A 47 1.44 12.09 11.31
CA ARG A 47 0.60 13.13 11.90
C ARG A 47 -0.10 13.98 10.83
N LYS A 48 0.62 14.39 9.78
CA LYS A 48 0.04 15.16 8.67
C LYS A 48 -0.99 14.36 7.88
N ILE A 49 -0.74 13.08 7.62
CA ILE A 49 -1.72 12.19 6.99
C ILE A 49 -3.00 12.08 7.84
N CYS A 50 -2.88 11.97 9.16
CA CYS A 50 -4.04 11.95 10.06
C CYS A 50 -4.84 13.26 10.05
N GLU A 51 -4.17 14.41 9.91
CA GLU A 51 -4.82 15.72 9.78
C GLU A 51 -5.66 15.84 8.49
N LEU A 52 -5.19 15.26 7.37
CA LEU A 52 -5.92 15.22 6.10
C LEU A 52 -7.15 14.30 6.17
N GLY A 53 -7.04 13.21 6.89
CA GLY A 53 -8.14 12.26 7.07
C GLY A 53 -8.03 10.99 6.25
N GLY A 54 -8.67 9.92 6.74
CA GLY A 54 -8.53 8.56 6.21
C GLY A 54 -9.13 8.30 4.82
N TYR A 55 -9.91 9.23 4.28
CA TYR A 55 -10.52 9.15 2.94
C TYR A 55 -10.07 10.27 2.01
N ASP A 56 -9.09 11.06 2.41
CA ASP A 56 -8.55 12.13 1.61
C ASP A 56 -7.65 11.60 0.49
N SER A 57 -7.89 12.02 -0.75
CA SER A 57 -7.16 11.57 -1.93
C SER A 57 -5.70 12.00 -1.92
N THR A 58 -5.42 13.19 -1.41
CA THR A 58 -4.05 13.70 -1.26
C THR A 58 -3.28 12.87 -0.25
N ALA A 59 -3.90 12.52 0.89
CA ALA A 59 -3.29 11.66 1.90
C ALA A 59 -2.90 10.31 1.31
N TRP A 60 -3.78 9.66 0.55
CA TRP A 60 -3.51 8.37 -0.06
C TRP A 60 -2.50 8.44 -1.20
N ALA A 61 -2.48 9.52 -1.98
CA ALA A 61 -1.46 9.75 -2.99
C ALA A 61 -0.06 9.93 -2.37
N LEU A 62 0.05 10.67 -1.28
CA LEU A 62 1.30 10.80 -0.51
C LEU A 62 1.76 9.47 0.10
N ILE A 63 0.83 8.67 0.64
CA ILE A 63 1.10 7.30 1.11
C ILE A 63 1.63 6.45 -0.05
N LEU A 64 1.01 6.52 -1.24
CA LEU A 64 1.47 5.77 -2.41
C LEU A 64 2.91 6.15 -2.80
N CYS A 65 3.31 7.43 -2.67
CA CYS A 65 4.69 7.85 -2.94
C CYS A 65 5.72 7.12 -2.06
N ASN A 66 5.39 6.84 -0.79
CA ASN A 66 6.24 6.01 0.08
C ASN A 66 6.17 4.53 -0.31
N LEU A 67 4.96 3.99 -0.49
CA LEU A 67 4.75 2.59 -0.87
C LEU A 67 5.40 2.23 -2.20
N ALA A 68 5.56 3.18 -3.13
CA ALA A 68 6.16 2.97 -4.44
C ALA A 68 7.59 2.39 -4.38
N TYR A 69 8.28 2.57 -3.27
CA TYR A 69 9.64 2.04 -3.03
C TYR A 69 9.63 0.72 -2.25
N THR A 70 8.46 0.22 -1.85
CA THR A 70 8.35 -1.13 -1.27
C THR A 70 8.28 -2.19 -2.35
N PRO A 71 8.78 -3.43 -2.12
CA PRO A 71 8.90 -4.43 -3.18
C PRO A 71 7.62 -4.69 -3.97
N ALA A 72 6.47 -4.81 -3.29
CA ALA A 72 5.21 -5.13 -3.94
C ALA A 72 4.68 -3.99 -4.82
N TYR A 73 4.64 -2.76 -4.30
CA TYR A 73 4.15 -1.61 -5.07
C TYR A 73 5.14 -1.20 -6.16
N ASN A 74 6.43 -1.27 -5.89
CA ASN A 74 7.46 -1.07 -6.91
C ASN A 74 7.27 -2.02 -8.08
N TRP A 75 7.01 -3.30 -7.78
CA TRP A 75 6.74 -4.29 -8.83
C TRP A 75 5.50 -3.92 -9.66
N PHE A 76 4.37 -3.56 -9.01
CA PHE A 76 3.15 -3.16 -9.71
C PHE A 76 3.37 -1.92 -10.60
N ILE A 77 4.09 -0.93 -10.07
CA ILE A 77 4.38 0.30 -10.80
C ILE A 77 5.22 0.04 -12.05
N ASN A 78 6.21 -0.85 -11.97
CA ASN A 78 7.15 -1.08 -13.06
C ASN A 78 6.70 -2.15 -14.06
N ASN A 79 5.82 -3.06 -13.68
CA ASN A 79 5.46 -4.22 -14.53
C ASN A 79 4.03 -4.16 -15.08
N LEU A 80 3.12 -3.43 -14.46
CA LEU A 80 1.79 -3.24 -15.01
C LEU A 80 1.77 -2.00 -15.91
N GLN A 81 1.48 -2.20 -17.19
CA GLN A 81 1.40 -1.10 -18.16
C GLN A 81 0.15 -0.26 -17.93
N LEU A 82 0.25 1.05 -18.17
CA LEU A 82 -0.87 1.96 -18.12
C LEU A 82 -1.88 1.61 -19.23
N GLY A 83 -3.18 1.65 -18.89
CA GLY A 83 -4.26 1.41 -19.85
C GLY A 83 -4.41 -0.07 -20.25
N VAL A 84 -3.68 -0.99 -19.62
CA VAL A 84 -3.80 -2.43 -19.86
C VAL A 84 -4.57 -3.09 -18.74
N CYS A 85 -5.61 -3.84 -19.11
CA CYS A 85 -6.46 -4.56 -18.18
C CYS A 85 -5.87 -5.93 -17.86
N TYR A 86 -5.65 -6.22 -16.58
CA TYR A 86 -5.09 -7.47 -16.08
C TYR A 86 -6.09 -8.25 -15.26
N SER A 87 -6.16 -9.57 -15.48
CA SER A 87 -6.86 -10.47 -14.56
C SER A 87 -5.99 -10.80 -13.33
N PRO A 88 -6.60 -11.22 -12.21
CA PRO A 88 -5.81 -11.67 -11.04
C PRO A 88 -4.87 -12.84 -11.35
N ASP A 89 -5.25 -13.72 -12.27
CA ASP A 89 -4.42 -14.84 -12.65
C ASP A 89 -3.22 -14.39 -13.50
N SER A 90 -3.43 -13.46 -14.46
CA SER A 90 -2.32 -12.83 -15.20
C SER A 90 -1.31 -12.18 -14.26
N ILE A 91 -1.77 -11.43 -13.24
CA ILE A 91 -0.88 -10.79 -12.27
C ILE A 91 -0.10 -11.83 -11.46
N LYS A 92 -0.76 -12.92 -11.04
CA LYS A 92 -0.08 -14.01 -10.31
C LYS A 92 1.00 -14.69 -11.15
N ASP A 93 0.71 -14.91 -12.43
CA ASP A 93 1.66 -15.53 -13.36
C ASP A 93 2.86 -14.62 -13.56
N MET A 94 2.63 -13.33 -13.81
CA MET A 94 3.70 -12.34 -13.94
C MET A 94 4.55 -12.22 -12.67
N LEU A 95 3.94 -12.20 -11.48
CA LEU A 95 4.64 -12.25 -10.20
C LEU A 95 5.48 -13.52 -10.03
N GLY A 96 5.01 -14.66 -10.60
CA GLY A 96 5.72 -15.94 -10.58
C GLY A 96 7.05 -15.87 -11.29
N TYR A 97 7.12 -15.24 -12.45
CA TYR A 97 8.35 -15.14 -13.24
C TYR A 97 9.45 -14.31 -12.55
N VAL A 98 9.07 -13.29 -11.80
CA VAL A 98 10.03 -12.35 -11.19
C VAL A 98 10.46 -12.79 -9.80
N MET A 99 9.58 -13.49 -9.08
CA MET A 99 9.76 -13.82 -7.66
C MET A 99 9.89 -15.32 -7.40
N GLU A 100 10.29 -16.09 -8.42
CA GLU A 100 10.35 -17.56 -8.34
C GLU A 100 11.23 -18.06 -7.20
N ASN A 101 12.30 -17.33 -6.88
CA ASN A 101 13.25 -17.71 -5.83
C ASN A 101 12.88 -17.19 -4.44
N ASP A 102 12.03 -16.15 -4.31
CA ASP A 102 11.81 -15.45 -3.04
C ASP A 102 10.41 -15.61 -2.47
N ILE A 103 9.38 -15.87 -3.27
CA ILE A 103 8.00 -15.91 -2.78
C ILE A 103 7.27 -17.18 -3.21
N LYS A 104 7.04 -18.07 -2.24
CA LYS A 104 6.15 -19.24 -2.41
C LYS A 104 4.73 -18.78 -2.84
N GLY A 105 3.98 -19.64 -3.54
CA GLY A 105 2.64 -19.32 -4.06
C GLY A 105 1.65 -18.73 -3.06
N LEU A 106 1.87 -18.92 -1.74
CA LEU A 106 1.11 -18.27 -0.67
C LEU A 106 1.43 -16.76 -0.58
N GLY A 107 2.69 -16.37 -0.77
CA GLY A 107 3.10 -14.96 -0.75
C GLY A 107 2.44 -14.16 -1.87
N ARG A 108 2.42 -14.71 -3.09
CA ARG A 108 1.74 -14.10 -4.25
C ARG A 108 0.24 -13.85 -4.01
N ARG A 109 -0.46 -14.81 -3.40
CA ARG A 109 -1.88 -14.64 -3.02
C ARG A 109 -2.07 -13.55 -1.96
N ASN A 110 -1.16 -13.44 -1.01
CA ASN A 110 -1.22 -12.41 0.03
C ASN A 110 -1.00 -11.02 -0.56
N ILE A 111 -0.04 -10.85 -1.47
CA ILE A 111 0.21 -9.60 -2.20
C ILE A 111 -1.06 -9.15 -2.95
N LEU A 112 -1.67 -10.05 -3.74
CA LEU A 112 -2.90 -9.74 -4.46
C LEU A 112 -4.09 -9.46 -3.53
N SER A 113 -4.18 -10.16 -2.39
CA SER A 113 -5.22 -9.90 -1.40
C SER A 113 -5.05 -8.53 -0.75
N ALA A 114 -3.83 -8.13 -0.44
CA ALA A 114 -3.53 -6.81 0.10
C ALA A 114 -3.84 -5.71 -0.91
N LEU A 115 -3.37 -5.85 -2.16
CA LEU A 115 -3.68 -4.92 -3.24
C LEU A 115 -5.19 -4.75 -3.46
N LYS A 116 -5.94 -5.86 -3.51
CA LYS A 116 -7.39 -5.83 -3.64
C LYS A 116 -8.06 -5.02 -2.52
N ILE A 117 -7.64 -5.22 -1.27
CA ILE A 117 -8.19 -4.48 -0.13
C ILE A 117 -7.88 -3.00 -0.27
N VAL A 118 -6.65 -2.65 -0.57
CA VAL A 118 -6.22 -1.26 -0.73
C VAL A 118 -7.05 -0.59 -1.85
N LEU A 119 -7.15 -1.20 -3.04
CA LEU A 119 -7.91 -0.62 -4.14
C LEU A 119 -9.40 -0.51 -3.85
N SER A 120 -10.02 -1.51 -3.19
CA SER A 120 -11.45 -1.50 -2.91
C SER A 120 -11.86 -0.60 -1.75
N GLN A 121 -10.96 -0.32 -0.81
CA GLN A 121 -11.29 0.39 0.42
C GLN A 121 -10.76 1.82 0.49
N THR A 122 -9.86 2.22 -0.40
CA THR A 122 -9.18 3.51 -0.34
C THR A 122 -9.35 4.32 -1.62
N PRO A 123 -9.08 5.63 -1.60
CA PRO A 123 -9.06 6.48 -2.79
C PRO A 123 -8.11 6.01 -3.89
N LEU A 124 -7.08 5.21 -3.58
CA LEU A 124 -6.15 4.69 -4.60
C LEU A 124 -6.86 3.96 -5.75
N GLY A 125 -7.92 3.23 -5.44
CA GLY A 125 -8.75 2.61 -6.47
C GLY A 125 -10.09 3.32 -6.69
N LYS A 126 -10.77 3.77 -5.61
CA LYS A 126 -12.08 4.42 -5.72
C LYS A 126 -12.04 5.70 -6.54
N GLU A 127 -10.96 6.45 -6.46
CA GLU A 127 -10.74 7.71 -7.20
C GLU A 127 -9.68 7.57 -8.30
N ARG A 128 -9.34 6.34 -8.66
CA ARG A 128 -8.42 6.02 -9.76
C ARG A 128 -7.04 6.68 -9.64
N ILE A 129 -6.57 6.89 -8.41
CA ILE A 129 -5.24 7.50 -8.19
C ILE A 129 -4.12 6.57 -8.66
N PHE A 130 -4.30 5.25 -8.45
CA PHE A 130 -3.31 4.23 -8.83
C PHE A 130 -3.84 3.25 -9.86
N ALA A 131 -5.06 2.75 -9.69
CA ALA A 131 -5.66 1.78 -10.58
C ALA A 131 -7.18 1.85 -10.56
N GLU A 132 -7.81 1.62 -11.70
CA GLU A 132 -9.20 1.25 -11.78
C GLU A 132 -9.34 -0.26 -11.58
N PHE A 133 -10.38 -0.69 -10.90
CA PHE A 133 -10.61 -2.12 -10.68
C PHE A 133 -12.08 -2.49 -10.82
N ASN A 134 -12.33 -3.67 -11.38
CA ASN A 134 -13.64 -4.28 -11.41
C ASN A 134 -13.67 -5.40 -10.36
N ALA A 135 -14.65 -5.35 -9.48
CA ALA A 135 -14.84 -6.35 -8.44
C ALA A 135 -16.30 -6.79 -8.35
N GLU A 136 -16.50 -8.03 -8.03
CA GLU A 136 -17.80 -8.57 -7.68
C GLU A 136 -17.91 -8.68 -6.17
N GLU A 137 -18.90 -8.03 -5.58
CA GLU A 137 -19.17 -8.08 -4.16
C GLU A 137 -20.32 -9.04 -3.88
N LYS A 138 -20.03 -10.12 -3.17
CA LYS A 138 -21.02 -11.11 -2.72
C LYS A 138 -20.83 -11.37 -1.24
N LYS A 139 -21.84 -11.05 -0.41
CA LYS A 139 -21.88 -11.40 1.02
C LYS A 139 -20.53 -11.13 1.72
N GLU A 140 -20.13 -9.88 1.80
CA GLU A 140 -18.88 -9.43 2.47
C GLU A 140 -17.57 -9.90 1.80
N LYS A 141 -17.65 -10.62 0.69
CA LYS A 141 -16.48 -11.07 -0.05
C LYS A 141 -16.31 -10.28 -1.34
N ILE A 142 -15.23 -9.52 -1.41
CA ILE A 142 -14.82 -8.81 -2.62
C ILE A 142 -13.97 -9.75 -3.46
N THR A 143 -14.40 -9.97 -4.71
CA THR A 143 -13.65 -10.77 -5.68
C THR A 143 -13.17 -9.85 -6.81
N LEU A 144 -11.87 -9.63 -6.91
CA LEU A 144 -11.28 -8.87 -8.01
C LEU A 144 -11.50 -9.64 -9.32
N LYS A 145 -12.03 -8.97 -10.32
CA LYS A 145 -12.23 -9.51 -11.68
C LYS A 145 -11.14 -9.03 -12.62
N SER A 146 -10.83 -7.76 -12.55
CA SER A 146 -9.76 -7.15 -13.33
C SER A 146 -9.30 -5.86 -12.69
N MET A 147 -8.09 -5.44 -13.02
CA MET A 147 -7.59 -4.13 -12.71
C MET A 147 -6.83 -3.54 -13.91
N GLU A 148 -6.88 -2.24 -14.02
CA GLU A 148 -6.14 -1.47 -15.01
C GLU A 148 -5.37 -0.38 -14.27
N ARG A 149 -4.06 -0.31 -14.47
CA ARG A 149 -3.26 0.75 -13.91
C ARG A 149 -3.59 2.06 -14.62
N CYS A 150 -3.89 3.09 -13.87
CA CYS A 150 -4.20 4.41 -14.40
C CYS A 150 -3.28 5.49 -13.79
N THR A 151 -3.34 6.67 -14.35
CA THR A 151 -2.72 7.88 -13.81
C THR A 151 -3.78 8.72 -13.12
N TRP A 152 -3.42 9.36 -12.03
CA TRP A 152 -4.28 10.36 -11.41
C TRP A 152 -4.39 11.58 -12.33
N GLU A 153 -5.59 11.91 -12.77
CA GLU A 153 -5.81 12.93 -13.81
C GLU A 153 -5.45 14.36 -13.34
N ASN A 154 -5.71 14.64 -12.06
CA ASN A 154 -5.50 15.98 -11.50
C ASN A 154 -4.72 15.91 -10.19
N PRO A 155 -3.43 15.55 -10.23
CA PRO A 155 -2.62 15.48 -9.02
C PRO A 155 -2.39 16.88 -8.45
N VAL A 156 -2.51 17.01 -7.13
CA VAL A 156 -2.20 18.27 -6.45
C VAL A 156 -0.69 18.52 -6.46
N PRO A 157 -0.25 19.80 -6.55
CA PRO A 157 1.18 20.14 -6.64
C PRO A 157 2.04 19.56 -5.51
N GLU A 158 1.50 19.46 -4.30
CA GLU A 158 2.17 18.92 -3.12
C GLU A 158 2.54 17.44 -3.30
N VAL A 159 1.67 16.65 -3.94
CA VAL A 159 1.96 15.24 -4.23
C VAL A 159 3.03 15.11 -5.30
N ILE A 160 3.01 15.95 -6.33
CA ILE A 160 4.03 15.96 -7.38
C ILE A 160 5.39 16.30 -6.75
N LEU A 161 5.45 17.37 -5.95
CA LEU A 161 6.69 17.79 -5.29
C LEU A 161 7.22 16.70 -4.34
N PHE A 162 6.33 16.10 -3.55
CA PHE A 162 6.71 15.01 -2.65
C PHE A 162 7.21 13.77 -3.40
N SER A 163 6.58 13.43 -4.54
CA SER A 163 7.03 12.31 -5.37
C SER A 163 8.43 12.53 -5.94
N LEU A 164 8.75 13.76 -6.38
CA LEU A 164 10.09 14.12 -6.85
C LEU A 164 11.12 14.08 -5.72
N TYR A 165 10.75 14.56 -4.52
CA TYR A 165 11.61 14.45 -3.35
C TYR A 165 11.91 12.99 -3.00
N LYS A 166 10.88 12.14 -2.97
CA LYS A 166 11.04 10.69 -2.71
C LYS A 166 11.88 10.00 -3.79
N PHE A 167 11.73 10.40 -5.04
CA PHE A 167 12.59 9.91 -6.12
C PHE A 167 14.05 10.31 -5.90
N ALA A 168 14.33 11.57 -5.59
CA ALA A 168 15.67 12.03 -5.31
C ALA A 168 16.30 11.33 -4.09
N GLU A 169 15.52 11.10 -3.03
CA GLU A 169 15.96 10.39 -1.83
C GLU A 169 16.36 8.93 -2.12
N ASN A 170 15.61 8.24 -2.98
CA ASN A 170 15.80 6.80 -3.25
C ASN A 170 16.69 6.51 -4.47
N CYS A 171 16.83 7.45 -5.41
CA CYS A 171 17.54 7.28 -6.67
C CYS A 171 18.62 8.35 -6.92
N GLY A 172 18.88 9.25 -5.96
CA GLY A 172 19.75 10.41 -6.12
C GLY A 172 21.21 10.07 -6.46
N ASP A 173 21.71 8.93 -6.03
CA ASP A 173 23.08 8.48 -6.29
C ASP A 173 23.36 8.12 -7.76
N TYR A 174 22.32 8.01 -8.59
CA TYR A 174 22.47 7.75 -10.03
C TYR A 174 22.73 9.01 -10.87
N TYR A 175 22.70 10.19 -10.25
CA TYR A 175 22.81 11.49 -10.94
C TYR A 175 24.00 12.35 -10.47
N GLN A 176 24.96 11.73 -9.74
CA GLN A 176 26.23 12.39 -9.35
C GLN A 176 27.34 12.13 -10.35
#